data_9d696affff5c90e7532bf14ff255b1e0
#
_entry.id   9d696affff5c90e7532bf14ff255b1e0
#
_cell.length_a   1.000
_cell.length_b   1.000
_cell.length_c   1.000
_cell.angle_alpha   90.00
_cell.angle_beta   90.00
_cell.angle_gamma   90.00
#
_symmetry.space_group_name_H-M   'P 1'
#
loop_
_entity.id
_entity.type
_entity.pdbx_description
1 polymer ?
#
loop_
_entity_poly.entity_id
_entity_poly.type
_entity_poly.pdbx_seq_one_letter_code
_entity_poly.pdbx_strand_id
1 'polypeptide(L)'
;MSSFFVAGTDTDVGKTTACRAIIQALQAKGVRIVGYKPIACSCEEGIYPVENQSNESQTDYDAENNSDVLALMDATNESVSYQEVNSYTFAHSLPMLTRDKSRIKLSKIDQTLTTLVKKYQSVVVEGSFGLLTPMAEGKSFADWVVEHKMPIVLVVGIKEGCINHALLTAQVIKQLGVPLLGWIANRINPCSVSYTH
;
A
#
# COMPACT_ATOMS: atom_id res chain seq x y z
N MET A 1 -6.92 3.20 18.19
CA MET A 1 -5.86 2.69 17.28
C MET A 1 -5.79 3.72 16.17
N SER A 2 -4.71 4.47 16.08
CA SER A 2 -4.63 5.63 15.19
C SER A 2 -4.24 5.28 13.75
N SER A 3 -3.53 4.17 13.52
CA SER A 3 -3.17 3.70 12.19
C SER A 3 -2.97 2.18 12.15
N PHE A 4 -3.20 1.58 11.00
CA PHE A 4 -2.90 0.18 10.70
C PHE A 4 -2.52 0.02 9.24
N PHE A 5 -1.77 -1.03 8.94
CA PHE A 5 -1.22 -1.27 7.62
C PHE A 5 -1.94 -2.41 6.91
N VAL A 6 -2.27 -2.22 5.64
CA VAL A 6 -2.84 -3.25 4.77
C VAL A 6 -1.73 -3.78 3.87
N ALA A 7 -1.27 -4.98 4.18
CA ALA A 7 -0.30 -5.72 3.41
C ALA A 7 -0.99 -6.65 2.41
N GLY A 8 -0.37 -6.88 1.27
CA GLY A 8 -0.78 -7.94 0.35
C GLY A 8 0.21 -9.08 0.33
N THR A 9 -0.25 -10.26 -0.03
CA THR A 9 0.64 -11.38 -0.33
C THR A 9 1.38 -11.20 -1.66
N ASP A 10 0.90 -10.28 -2.50
CA ASP A 10 1.45 -10.00 -3.83
C ASP A 10 0.90 -8.67 -4.37
N THR A 11 1.32 -8.30 -5.59
CA THR A 11 0.64 -7.27 -6.38
C THR A 11 -0.74 -7.78 -6.82
N ASP A 12 -1.66 -6.87 -7.14
CA ASP A 12 -3.01 -7.16 -7.68
C ASP A 12 -3.87 -8.14 -6.88
N VAL A 13 -3.54 -8.32 -5.59
CA VAL A 13 -4.37 -9.16 -4.69
C VAL A 13 -5.61 -8.42 -4.16
N GLY A 14 -5.79 -7.14 -4.53
CA GLY A 14 -6.96 -6.33 -4.16
C GLY A 14 -6.79 -5.56 -2.85
N LYS A 15 -5.57 -5.11 -2.52
CA LYS A 15 -5.31 -4.25 -1.35
C LYS A 15 -6.20 -3.02 -1.36
N THR A 16 -6.27 -2.32 -2.48
CA THR A 16 -7.07 -1.10 -2.65
C THR A 16 -8.56 -1.37 -2.44
N THR A 17 -9.09 -2.46 -2.99
CA THR A 17 -10.47 -2.89 -2.76
C THR A 17 -10.74 -3.17 -1.28
N ALA A 18 -9.82 -3.85 -0.60
CA ALA A 18 -9.92 -4.11 0.83
C ALA A 18 -9.87 -2.82 1.65
N CYS A 19 -8.96 -1.90 1.34
CA CYS A 19 -8.86 -0.59 2.00
C CYS A 19 -10.18 0.20 1.85
N ARG A 20 -10.75 0.28 0.64
CA ARG A 20 -12.04 0.93 0.40
C ARG A 20 -13.16 0.34 1.24
N ALA A 21 -13.27 -0.99 1.27
CA ALA A 21 -14.28 -1.69 2.06
C ALA A 21 -14.12 -1.40 3.57
N ILE A 22 -12.88 -1.39 4.07
CA ILE A 22 -12.58 -1.07 5.48
C ILE A 22 -12.96 0.39 5.80
N ILE A 23 -12.58 1.34 4.94
CA ILE A 23 -12.91 2.76 5.10
C ILE A 23 -14.42 2.91 5.20
N GLN A 24 -15.17 2.40 4.23
CA GLN A 24 -16.63 2.48 4.20
C GLN A 24 -17.29 1.82 5.42
N ALA A 25 -16.82 0.63 5.82
CA ALA A 25 -17.35 -0.07 6.96
C ALA A 25 -17.13 0.66 8.30
N LEU A 26 -15.98 1.30 8.48
CA LEU A 26 -15.67 2.09 9.67
C LEU A 26 -16.40 3.42 9.68
N GLN A 27 -16.53 4.08 8.54
CA GLN A 27 -17.34 5.31 8.39
C GLN A 27 -18.82 5.03 8.71
N ALA A 28 -19.36 3.90 8.28
CA ALA A 28 -20.74 3.49 8.63
C ALA A 28 -20.95 3.32 10.14
N LYS A 29 -19.86 3.11 10.90
CA LYS A 29 -19.86 3.06 12.38
C LYS A 29 -19.53 4.42 13.03
N GLY A 30 -19.48 5.50 12.25
CA GLY A 30 -19.18 6.83 12.75
C GLY A 30 -17.69 7.12 13.00
N VAL A 31 -16.78 6.26 12.53
CA VAL A 31 -15.33 6.48 12.68
C VAL A 31 -14.84 7.43 11.58
N ARG A 32 -14.17 8.51 11.98
CA ARG A 32 -13.47 9.39 11.03
C ARG A 32 -12.17 8.72 10.60
N ILE A 33 -12.15 8.18 9.39
CA ILE A 33 -11.04 7.41 8.83
C ILE A 33 -10.66 7.93 7.46
N VAL A 34 -9.37 7.84 7.14
CA VAL A 34 -8.80 8.19 5.84
C VAL A 34 -7.87 7.09 5.33
N GLY A 35 -7.80 6.94 4.01
CA GLY A 35 -6.80 6.11 3.35
C GLY A 35 -5.49 6.87 3.16
N TYR A 36 -4.36 6.18 3.26
CA TYR A 36 -3.04 6.72 2.94
C TYR A 36 -2.24 5.71 2.14
N LYS A 37 -1.79 6.09 0.95
CA LYS A 37 -0.88 5.33 0.10
C LYS A 37 0.46 6.03 0.04
N PRO A 38 1.43 5.66 0.88
CA PRO A 38 2.73 6.36 0.96
C PRO A 38 3.44 6.48 -0.36
N ILE A 39 3.47 5.38 -1.11
CA ILE A 39 4.10 5.27 -2.42
C ILE A 39 3.10 4.60 -3.36
N ALA A 40 2.78 5.26 -4.46
CA ALA A 40 1.96 4.73 -5.54
C ALA A 40 2.83 4.50 -6.78
N CYS A 41 2.63 3.37 -7.44
CA CYS A 41 3.28 3.06 -8.70
C CYS A 41 2.20 2.72 -9.72
N SER A 42 2.26 3.34 -10.90
CA SER A 42 1.42 2.94 -12.03
C SER A 42 2.08 1.75 -12.72
N CYS A 43 1.36 0.65 -12.85
CA CYS A 43 1.80 -0.48 -13.67
C CYS A 43 1.29 -0.24 -15.09
N GLU A 44 1.91 0.64 -15.85
CA GLU A 44 1.73 0.63 -17.30
C GLU A 44 2.56 -0.52 -17.87
N GLU A 45 1.90 -1.63 -18.21
CA GLU A 45 2.51 -2.73 -18.93
C GLU A 45 3.05 -2.19 -20.26
N GLY A 46 4.36 -2.21 -20.46
CA GLY A 46 4.99 -2.04 -21.76
C GLY A 46 5.96 -0.89 -21.95
N ILE A 47 6.16 0.01 -21.00
CA ILE A 47 7.17 1.05 -21.10
C ILE A 47 8.32 0.75 -20.13
N TYR A 48 9.16 -0.24 -20.50
CA TYR A 48 10.51 -0.27 -19.97
C TYR A 48 11.30 0.83 -20.69
N PRO A 49 12.00 1.73 -19.99
CA PRO A 49 12.88 2.68 -20.65
C PRO A 49 13.92 1.87 -21.41
N VAL A 50 13.91 1.96 -22.74
CA VAL A 50 15.01 1.46 -23.58
C VAL A 50 16.24 2.26 -23.18
N GLU A 51 17.33 1.58 -22.82
CA GLU A 51 18.58 2.11 -22.26
C GLU A 51 19.34 3.13 -23.14
N ASN A 52 18.71 3.86 -24.04
CA ASN A 52 19.40 4.73 -25.00
C ASN A 52 18.79 6.13 -25.16
N GLN A 53 18.29 6.75 -24.09
CA GLN A 53 18.04 8.20 -24.16
C GLN A 53 18.61 8.88 -22.93
N SER A 54 19.81 9.44 -23.13
CA SER A 54 20.47 10.42 -22.29
C SER A 54 19.70 11.75 -22.27
N ASN A 55 18.58 11.79 -21.58
CA ASN A 55 17.91 13.03 -21.22
C ASN A 55 17.47 12.92 -19.76
N GLU A 56 18.22 13.59 -18.90
CA GLU A 56 17.99 13.75 -17.45
C GLU A 56 16.73 14.59 -17.11
N SER A 57 15.74 14.61 -17.97
CA SER A 57 14.47 15.30 -17.74
C SER A 57 13.25 14.38 -17.86
N GLN A 58 13.37 13.12 -17.37
CA GLN A 58 12.16 12.35 -17.13
C GLN A 58 11.58 12.80 -15.80
N THR A 59 10.69 13.75 -15.95
CA THR A 59 9.71 14.21 -14.99
C THR A 59 9.31 13.10 -14.02
N ASP A 60 9.66 13.29 -12.75
CA ASP A 60 8.97 12.64 -11.65
C ASP A 60 7.49 12.83 -11.93
N TYR A 61 6.79 11.73 -12.12
CA TYR A 61 5.39 11.75 -12.50
C TYR A 61 4.59 12.17 -11.28
N ASP A 62 4.52 13.48 -11.03
CA ASP A 62 3.56 14.10 -10.09
C ASP A 62 2.14 14.09 -10.69
N ALA A 63 1.82 13.12 -11.51
CA ALA A 63 0.49 12.99 -12.04
C ALA A 63 -0.44 12.52 -10.90
N GLU A 64 -1.30 13.38 -10.44
CA GLU A 64 -2.37 13.11 -9.46
C GLU A 64 -3.47 12.21 -10.05
N ASN A 65 -3.07 11.10 -10.65
CA ASN A 65 -3.96 10.21 -11.42
C ASN A 65 -3.79 8.72 -11.10
N ASN A 66 -3.01 8.35 -10.08
CA ASN A 66 -2.90 6.95 -9.71
C ASN A 66 -4.25 6.40 -9.22
N SER A 67 -4.73 5.34 -9.85
CA SER A 67 -6.05 4.76 -9.60
C SER A 67 -6.26 4.31 -8.15
N ASP A 68 -5.22 3.80 -7.48
CA ASP A 68 -5.34 3.38 -6.08
C ASP A 68 -5.54 4.58 -5.15
N VAL A 69 -4.77 5.66 -5.38
CA VAL A 69 -4.90 6.89 -4.59
C VAL A 69 -6.27 7.51 -4.77
N LEU A 70 -6.73 7.64 -6.02
CA LEU A 70 -8.06 8.15 -6.33
C LEU A 70 -9.17 7.29 -5.70
N ALA A 71 -8.99 5.98 -5.69
CA ALA A 71 -9.94 5.06 -5.07
C ALA A 71 -10.01 5.21 -3.53
N LEU A 72 -8.89 5.53 -2.87
CA LEU A 72 -8.88 5.83 -1.43
C LEU A 72 -9.54 7.18 -1.13
N MET A 73 -9.31 8.19 -1.98
CA MET A 73 -9.97 9.49 -1.88
C MET A 73 -11.48 9.35 -2.03
N ASP A 74 -11.96 8.65 -3.07
CA ASP A 74 -13.37 8.40 -3.33
C ASP A 74 -14.07 7.63 -2.19
N ALA A 75 -13.35 6.73 -1.52
CA ALA A 75 -13.88 5.99 -0.37
C ALA A 75 -14.01 6.84 0.90
N THR A 76 -13.31 7.96 0.98
CA THR A 76 -13.27 8.83 2.17
C THR A 76 -14.42 9.84 2.13
N ASN A 77 -15.25 9.90 3.18
CA ASN A 77 -16.41 10.82 3.23
C ASN A 77 -16.03 12.30 3.33
N GLU A 78 -14.82 12.60 3.78
CA GLU A 78 -14.32 13.98 3.89
C GLU A 78 -13.57 14.34 2.61
N SER A 79 -13.60 15.61 2.23
CA SER A 79 -12.78 16.11 1.13
C SER A 79 -11.30 16.08 1.53
N VAL A 80 -10.52 15.35 0.75
CA VAL A 80 -9.07 15.22 0.90
C VAL A 80 -8.39 15.53 -0.43
N SER A 81 -7.22 16.15 -0.39
CA SER A 81 -6.42 16.34 -1.60
C SER A 81 -5.55 15.10 -1.87
N TYR A 82 -5.11 14.97 -3.11
CA TYR A 82 -4.23 13.87 -3.52
C TYR A 82 -2.95 13.83 -2.67
N GLN A 83 -2.31 14.98 -2.46
CA GLN A 83 -1.07 15.08 -1.67
C GLN A 83 -1.26 14.84 -0.17
N GLU A 84 -2.48 14.98 0.36
CA GLU A 84 -2.77 14.60 1.75
C GLU A 84 -2.75 13.09 1.95
N VAL A 85 -3.12 12.30 0.92
CA VAL A 85 -3.29 10.84 1.02
C VAL A 85 -2.21 10.05 0.26
N ASN A 86 -1.28 10.76 -0.39
CA ASN A 86 -0.15 10.16 -1.08
C ASN A 86 1.11 11.02 -0.92
N SER A 87 2.25 10.40 -0.71
CA SER A 87 3.53 11.11 -0.62
C SER A 87 4.34 11.06 -1.92
N TYR A 88 4.25 9.95 -2.64
CA TYR A 88 4.99 9.74 -3.89
C TYR A 88 4.16 8.95 -4.89
N THR A 89 4.15 9.41 -6.14
CA THR A 89 3.62 8.66 -7.29
C THR A 89 4.72 8.48 -8.32
N PHE A 90 4.91 7.26 -8.79
CA PHE A 90 5.87 6.92 -9.84
C PHE A 90 5.17 6.20 -10.99
N ALA A 91 5.66 6.45 -12.21
CA ALA A 91 5.18 5.72 -13.39
C ALA A 91 5.53 4.23 -13.36
N HIS A 92 6.55 3.84 -12.57
CA HIS A 92 7.01 2.46 -12.43
C HIS A 92 7.65 2.21 -11.05
N SER A 93 7.92 0.97 -10.71
CA SER A 93 8.47 0.57 -9.40
C SER A 93 9.99 0.75 -9.25
N LEU A 94 10.71 1.14 -10.31
CA LEU A 94 12.19 1.25 -10.29
C LEU A 94 12.74 2.11 -9.14
N PRO A 95 12.19 3.30 -8.80
CA PRO A 95 12.70 4.11 -7.70
C PRO A 95 12.75 3.37 -6.36
N MET A 96 11.78 2.48 -6.11
CA MET A 96 11.78 1.62 -4.92
C MET A 96 12.81 0.51 -5.03
N LEU A 97 12.85 -0.18 -6.18
CA LEU A 97 13.72 -1.34 -6.42
C LEU A 97 15.20 -0.97 -6.44
N THR A 98 15.55 0.16 -7.04
CA THR A 98 16.94 0.66 -7.09
C THR A 98 17.41 1.25 -5.78
N ARG A 99 16.50 1.44 -4.81
CA ARG A 99 16.79 2.08 -3.52
C ARG A 99 17.45 3.45 -3.68
N ASP A 100 17.03 4.20 -4.69
CA ASP A 100 17.56 5.53 -4.94
C ASP A 100 17.22 6.46 -3.77
N LYS A 101 18.24 6.73 -2.96
CA LYS A 101 18.13 7.56 -1.76
C LYS A 101 17.74 9.01 -2.05
N SER A 102 17.88 9.46 -3.28
CA SER A 102 17.57 10.84 -3.68
C SER A 102 16.08 11.06 -3.91
N ARG A 103 15.35 10.04 -4.35
CA ARG A 103 13.95 10.17 -4.81
C ARG A 103 12.91 10.00 -3.72
N ILE A 104 13.12 9.07 -2.77
CA ILE A 104 12.17 8.79 -1.70
C ILE A 104 12.79 9.14 -0.35
N LYS A 105 12.19 10.09 0.35
CA LYS A 105 12.57 10.49 1.73
C LYS A 105 11.54 9.95 2.70
N LEU A 106 11.97 9.10 3.62
CA LEU A 106 11.09 8.55 4.67
C LEU A 106 10.50 9.66 5.53
N SER A 107 11.27 10.73 5.79
CA SER A 107 10.79 11.88 6.57
C SER A 107 9.53 12.53 5.99
N LYS A 108 9.37 12.59 4.66
CA LYS A 108 8.13 13.09 4.02
C LYS A 108 6.96 12.16 4.29
N ILE A 109 7.19 10.85 4.18
CA ILE A 109 6.17 9.82 4.44
C ILE A 109 5.72 9.87 5.90
N ASP A 110 6.67 9.98 6.84
CA ASP A 110 6.41 10.05 8.28
C ASP A 110 5.65 11.32 8.66
N GLN A 111 6.01 12.45 8.05
CA GLN A 111 5.33 13.72 8.27
C GLN A 111 3.88 13.66 7.80
N THR A 112 3.63 13.09 6.63
CA THR A 112 2.27 12.90 6.10
C THR A 112 1.46 11.99 7.03
N LEU A 113 1.99 10.82 7.40
CA LEU A 113 1.32 9.91 8.34
C LEU A 113 1.01 10.61 9.67
N THR A 114 1.98 11.34 10.23
CA THR A 114 1.80 12.07 11.49
C THR A 114 0.69 13.11 11.41
N THR A 115 0.59 13.81 10.28
CA THR A 115 -0.47 14.80 10.02
C THR A 115 -1.84 14.12 9.96
N LEU A 116 -1.94 13.01 9.24
CA LEU A 116 -3.20 12.26 9.12
C LEU A 116 -3.66 11.69 10.47
N VAL A 117 -2.74 11.11 11.24
CA VAL A 117 -3.05 10.56 12.58
C VAL A 117 -3.53 11.63 13.56
N LYS A 118 -3.11 12.90 13.41
CA LYS A 118 -3.62 14.02 14.21
C LYS A 118 -5.00 14.49 13.76
N LYS A 119 -5.31 14.38 12.46
CA LYS A 119 -6.55 14.86 11.86
C LYS A 119 -7.69 13.85 11.95
N TYR A 120 -7.40 12.55 11.90
CA TYR A 120 -8.37 11.46 11.84
C TYR A 120 -8.28 10.52 13.04
N GLN A 121 -9.40 9.88 13.39
CA GLN A 121 -9.44 8.87 14.44
C GLN A 121 -8.72 7.58 14.02
N SER A 122 -8.70 7.31 12.71
CA SER A 122 -8.02 6.14 12.15
C SER A 122 -7.44 6.45 10.78
N VAL A 123 -6.31 5.83 10.48
CA VAL A 123 -5.66 5.90 9.16
C VAL A 123 -5.42 4.49 8.67
N VAL A 124 -5.99 4.13 7.53
CA VAL A 124 -5.63 2.88 6.84
C VAL A 124 -4.50 3.17 5.86
N VAL A 125 -3.35 2.53 6.10
CA VAL A 125 -2.16 2.69 5.26
C VAL A 125 -2.08 1.55 4.28
N GLU A 126 -2.13 1.83 3.00
CA GLU A 126 -2.01 0.83 1.95
C GLU A 126 -0.56 0.67 1.48
N GLY A 127 -0.01 -0.53 1.63
CA GLY A 127 1.30 -0.87 1.07
C GLY A 127 1.26 -1.10 -0.44
N SER A 128 2.43 -0.94 -1.07
CA SER A 128 2.62 -1.29 -2.48
C SER A 128 3.30 -2.67 -2.58
N PHE A 129 2.84 -3.52 -3.49
CA PHE A 129 3.33 -4.90 -3.67
C PHE A 129 3.20 -5.74 -2.39
N GLY A 130 4.28 -6.39 -1.95
CA GLY A 130 4.33 -7.20 -0.73
C GLY A 130 4.96 -6.50 0.46
N LEU A 131 4.84 -7.11 1.66
CA LEU A 131 5.29 -6.53 2.92
C LEU A 131 6.81 -6.27 2.99
N LEU A 132 7.62 -7.15 2.38
CA LEU A 132 9.08 -7.02 2.36
C LEU A 132 9.60 -6.19 1.19
N THR A 133 8.72 -5.59 0.41
CA THR A 133 9.12 -4.74 -0.71
C THR A 133 10.00 -3.58 -0.22
N PRO A 134 11.13 -3.32 -0.88
CA PRO A 134 11.95 -2.16 -0.58
C PRO A 134 11.14 -0.88 -0.67
N MET A 135 11.36 0.03 0.26
CA MET A 135 10.65 1.30 0.35
C MET A 135 11.59 2.46 0.04
N ALA A 136 12.51 2.73 0.94
CA ALA A 136 13.50 3.79 0.81
C ALA A 136 14.64 3.62 1.83
N GLU A 137 15.77 4.24 1.58
CA GLU A 137 16.88 4.38 2.55
C GLU A 137 17.35 3.02 3.14
N GLY A 138 17.22 1.94 2.35
CA GLY A 138 17.59 0.59 2.76
C GLY A 138 16.54 -0.15 3.60
N LYS A 139 15.38 0.47 3.85
CA LYS A 139 14.26 -0.13 4.57
C LYS A 139 13.22 -0.72 3.63
N SER A 140 12.51 -1.72 4.11
CA SER A 140 11.29 -2.28 3.52
C SER A 140 10.04 -1.66 4.16
N PHE A 141 8.86 -1.94 3.61
CA PHE A 141 7.60 -1.61 4.29
C PHE A 141 7.51 -2.30 5.67
N ALA A 142 8.04 -3.52 5.80
CA ALA A 142 8.07 -4.22 7.09
C ALA A 142 8.84 -3.45 8.16
N ASP A 143 10.03 -2.94 7.83
CA ASP A 143 10.84 -2.15 8.76
C ASP A 143 10.09 -0.89 9.19
N TRP A 144 9.48 -0.20 8.25
CA TRP A 144 8.71 1.01 8.51
C TRP A 144 7.46 0.74 9.36
N VAL A 145 6.75 -0.35 9.08
CA VAL A 145 5.57 -0.79 9.87
C VAL A 145 5.95 -1.10 11.32
N VAL A 146 7.09 -1.76 11.53
CA VAL A 146 7.63 -2.06 12.88
C VAL A 146 7.97 -0.78 13.63
N GLU A 147 8.66 0.17 12.99
CA GLU A 147 9.03 1.46 13.59
C GLU A 147 7.81 2.26 14.05
N HIS A 148 6.75 2.25 13.25
CA HIS A 148 5.49 2.92 13.57
C HIS A 148 4.54 2.06 14.42
N LYS A 149 4.93 0.84 14.80
CA LYS A 149 4.13 -0.12 15.59
C LYS A 149 2.72 -0.32 15.02
N MET A 150 2.61 -0.31 13.70
CA MET A 150 1.32 -0.47 13.02
C MET A 150 0.91 -1.93 13.02
N PRO A 151 -0.28 -2.28 13.52
CA PRO A 151 -0.84 -3.62 13.29
C PRO A 151 -1.18 -3.81 11.82
N ILE A 152 -1.22 -5.06 11.39
CA ILE A 152 -1.37 -5.43 9.98
C ILE A 152 -2.72 -6.13 9.73
N VAL A 153 -3.35 -5.78 8.61
CA VAL A 153 -4.38 -6.58 7.95
C VAL A 153 -3.76 -7.17 6.69
N LEU A 154 -3.88 -8.50 6.50
CA LEU A 154 -3.28 -9.19 5.36
C LEU A 154 -4.34 -9.48 4.29
N VAL A 155 -4.11 -9.01 3.06
CA VAL A 155 -4.96 -9.32 1.90
C VAL A 155 -4.33 -10.46 1.10
N VAL A 156 -5.09 -11.52 0.92
CA VAL A 156 -4.70 -12.73 0.18
C VAL A 156 -5.55 -12.83 -1.08
N GLY A 157 -4.94 -12.69 -2.24
CA GLY A 157 -5.60 -12.95 -3.50
C GLY A 157 -5.76 -14.46 -3.73
N ILE A 158 -6.97 -14.93 -3.90
CA ILE A 158 -7.26 -16.36 -4.06
C ILE A 158 -6.89 -16.80 -5.48
N LYS A 159 -5.74 -17.47 -5.59
CA LYS A 159 -5.16 -18.06 -6.79
C LYS A 159 -4.30 -19.27 -6.41
N GLU A 160 -3.82 -20.02 -7.40
CA GLU A 160 -2.84 -21.08 -7.12
C GLU A 160 -1.63 -20.55 -6.34
N GLY A 161 -1.19 -21.32 -5.35
CA GLY A 161 -0.09 -20.94 -4.47
C GLY A 161 -0.44 -19.94 -3.37
N CYS A 162 -1.68 -19.43 -3.29
CA CYS A 162 -2.07 -18.40 -2.32
C CYS A 162 -1.88 -18.84 -0.87
N ILE A 163 -2.10 -20.12 -0.55
CA ILE A 163 -1.88 -20.66 0.81
C ILE A 163 -0.42 -20.52 1.20
N ASN A 164 0.52 -20.91 0.31
CA ASN A 164 1.95 -20.76 0.55
C ASN A 164 2.33 -19.29 0.78
N HIS A 165 1.88 -18.39 -0.08
CA HIS A 165 2.17 -16.96 0.05
C HIS A 165 1.57 -16.36 1.33
N ALA A 166 0.36 -16.77 1.71
CA ALA A 166 -0.28 -16.33 2.94
C ALA A 166 0.50 -16.80 4.18
N LEU A 167 0.89 -18.07 4.22
CA LEU A 167 1.66 -18.65 5.34
C LEU A 167 3.04 -18.01 5.48
N LEU A 168 3.77 -17.82 4.37
CA LEU A 168 5.07 -17.15 4.37
C LEU A 168 4.93 -15.70 4.90
N THR A 169 3.94 -14.94 4.42
CA THR A 169 3.73 -13.57 4.86
C THR A 169 3.31 -13.52 6.34
N ALA A 170 2.39 -14.39 6.76
CA ALA A 170 1.97 -14.47 8.15
C ALA A 170 3.11 -14.85 9.11
N GLN A 171 4.00 -15.75 8.67
CA GLN A 171 5.20 -16.13 9.44
C GLN A 171 6.14 -14.93 9.60
N VAL A 172 6.35 -14.14 8.55
CA VAL A 172 7.13 -12.90 8.63
C VAL A 172 6.49 -11.92 9.60
N ILE A 173 5.18 -11.66 9.49
CA ILE A 173 4.46 -10.76 10.41
C ILE A 173 4.65 -11.20 11.87
N LYS A 174 4.56 -12.51 12.14
CA LYS A 174 4.79 -13.07 13.47
C LYS A 174 6.22 -12.81 13.96
N GLN A 175 7.22 -12.99 13.11
CA GLN A 175 8.63 -12.74 13.44
C GLN A 175 8.92 -11.26 13.72
N LEU A 176 8.23 -10.34 13.03
CA LEU A 176 8.34 -8.90 13.25
C LEU A 176 7.74 -8.44 14.58
N GLY A 177 6.95 -9.28 15.26
CA GLY A 177 6.34 -8.96 16.54
C GLY A 177 5.22 -7.92 16.46
N VAL A 178 4.70 -7.62 15.27
CA VAL A 178 3.55 -6.71 15.09
C VAL A 178 2.23 -7.49 15.08
N PRO A 179 1.14 -6.92 15.60
CA PRO A 179 -0.15 -7.62 15.62
C PRO A 179 -0.70 -7.84 14.21
N LEU A 180 -1.08 -9.07 13.90
CA LEU A 180 -1.93 -9.39 12.76
C LEU A 180 -3.39 -9.29 13.21
N LEU A 181 -4.09 -8.24 12.77
CA LEU A 181 -5.51 -7.99 13.14
C LEU A 181 -6.45 -9.00 12.50
N GLY A 182 -6.09 -9.51 11.34
CA GLY A 182 -6.87 -10.45 10.56
C GLY A 182 -6.39 -10.51 9.13
N TRP A 183 -7.08 -11.28 8.33
CA TRP A 183 -6.81 -11.41 6.91
C TRP A 183 -8.09 -11.39 6.08
N ILE A 184 -7.98 -11.00 4.82
CA ILE A 184 -9.07 -10.91 3.86
C ILE A 184 -8.74 -11.82 2.69
N ALA A 185 -9.59 -12.82 2.44
CA ALA A 185 -9.53 -13.64 1.24
C ALA A 185 -10.26 -12.90 0.12
N ASN A 186 -9.52 -12.43 -0.86
CA ASN A 186 -10.08 -11.73 -2.01
C ASN A 186 -10.08 -12.61 -3.25
N ARG A 187 -11.27 -12.86 -3.80
CA ARG A 187 -11.43 -13.65 -5.03
C ARG A 187 -11.07 -12.79 -6.23
N ILE A 188 -9.85 -12.92 -6.72
CA ILE A 188 -9.32 -12.14 -7.86
C ILE A 188 -9.60 -12.80 -9.23
N ASN A 189 -9.90 -14.11 -9.26
CA ASN A 189 -10.22 -14.83 -10.49
C ASN A 189 -11.58 -15.52 -10.36
N PRO A 190 -12.54 -15.29 -11.28
CA PRO A 190 -13.83 -15.95 -11.25
C PRO A 190 -13.75 -17.49 -11.34
N CYS A 191 -12.69 -18.03 -11.95
CA CYS A 191 -12.50 -19.48 -12.15
C CYS A 191 -11.81 -20.18 -10.96
N SER A 192 -11.35 -19.48 -9.94
CA SER A 192 -10.60 -20.07 -8.81
C SER A 192 -11.47 -20.70 -7.71
N VAL A 193 -12.65 -21.22 -8.04
CA VAL A 193 -13.63 -21.76 -7.08
C VAL A 193 -13.31 -23.17 -6.59
N SER A 194 -12.33 -23.85 -7.19
CA SER A 194 -12.06 -25.28 -6.94
C SER A 194 -11.39 -25.60 -5.60
N TYR A 195 -11.08 -24.62 -4.76
CA TYR A 195 -10.24 -24.82 -3.56
C TYR A 195 -11.00 -24.61 -2.24
N THR A 196 -12.32 -24.55 -2.27
CA THR A 196 -13.15 -24.36 -1.05
C THR A 196 -13.85 -25.64 -0.57
N HIS A 197 -13.21 -26.80 -0.78
CA HIS A 197 -13.69 -28.06 -0.22
C HIS A 197 -12.77 -28.57 0.86
#